data_1c8aa2ec46572bb842e82c34c224dfb0
#
_entry.id   1c8aa2ec46572bb842e82c34c224dfb0
#
_cell.length_a   1.000
_cell.length_b   1.000
_cell.length_c   1.000
_cell.angle_alpha   90.00
_cell.angle_beta   90.00
_cell.angle_gamma   90.00
#
_symmetry.space_group_name_H-M   'P 1'
#
loop_
_entity.id
_entity.type
_entity.pdbx_description
1 polymer ?
#
loop_
_entity_poly.entity_id
_entity_poly.type
_entity_poly.pdbx_seq_one_letter_code
_entity_poly.pdbx_strand_id
1 'polypeptide(L)'
;LRRALAEKRTGTMTGKLADSPLRSAKNIGIVILTLASRAAIRGGLDPETSFTVEDAYAQQLEKTETEEEVDKLAREAEFYYTSLVAKLRQAKRDDDLTARCKNYIQQHIQEPLRLSTIANDFNLSTDYLSAHFSQITGIPLKEYILQEKIRQAADMLRYTDEPINIISSYLSFSSQSHFGSVFQKYTGLTPKKYRNKYKE
;
A
#
# COMPACT_ATOMS: atom_id res chain seq x y z
N LEU A 1 -7.87 -20.76 -1.59
CA LEU A 1 -7.27 -21.09 -0.29
C LEU A 1 -8.31 -21.07 0.83
N ARG A 2 -9.06 -19.95 1.05
CA ARG A 2 -10.11 -19.86 2.08
C ARG A 2 -11.15 -20.98 2.00
N ARG A 3 -11.55 -21.39 0.79
CA ARG A 3 -12.53 -22.45 0.56
C ARG A 3 -11.96 -23.83 0.91
N ALA A 4 -10.69 -24.10 0.59
CA ALA A 4 -9.99 -25.35 0.92
C ALA A 4 -9.71 -25.49 2.43
N LEU A 5 -9.50 -24.36 3.14
CA LEU A 5 -9.30 -24.36 4.60
C LEU A 5 -10.62 -24.50 5.39
N ALA A 6 -11.76 -24.20 4.77
CA ALA A 6 -13.08 -24.34 5.40
C ALA A 6 -13.65 -25.76 5.29
N GLU A 7 -13.15 -26.62 4.42
CA GLU A 7 -13.57 -28.01 4.30
C GLU A 7 -12.98 -28.82 5.46
N LYS A 8 -13.86 -29.53 6.20
CA LYS A 8 -13.42 -30.51 7.21
C LYS A 8 -12.47 -31.50 6.56
N ARG A 9 -11.25 -31.60 7.07
CA ARG A 9 -10.33 -32.67 6.72
C ARG A 9 -10.91 -33.98 7.19
N THR A 10 -11.77 -34.59 6.39
CA THR A 10 -12.30 -35.95 6.59
C THR A 10 -11.41 -36.99 5.95
N GLY A 11 -10.10 -36.93 6.12
CA GLY A 11 -9.20 -37.84 5.47
C GLY A 11 -7.99 -38.16 6.32
N THR A 12 -7.91 -39.36 6.73
CA THR A 12 -6.84 -40.17 7.33
C THR A 12 -5.51 -40.13 6.57
N MET A 13 -4.94 -38.95 6.31
CA MET A 13 -3.60 -38.84 5.70
C MET A 13 -2.49 -38.54 6.69
N THR A 14 -2.80 -38.49 7.98
CA THR A 14 -1.80 -38.30 9.02
C THR A 14 -1.57 -39.62 9.74
N GLY A 15 -0.37 -40.18 9.58
CA GLY A 15 0.05 -41.36 10.34
C GLY A 15 0.01 -41.08 11.84
N LYS A 16 -0.09 -42.09 12.65
CA LYS A 16 0.00 -42.02 14.12
C LYS A 16 1.41 -41.55 14.50
N LEU A 17 1.53 -40.31 15.02
CA LEU A 17 2.82 -39.74 15.42
C LEU A 17 3.16 -39.94 16.89
N ALA A 18 2.22 -40.46 17.70
CA ALA A 18 2.42 -40.83 19.10
C ALA A 18 1.37 -41.85 19.54
N ASP A 19 1.59 -42.53 20.69
CA ASP A 19 0.65 -43.52 21.23
C ASP A 19 -0.64 -42.88 21.75
N SER A 20 -0.56 -41.75 22.39
CA SER A 20 -1.72 -40.95 22.79
C SER A 20 -2.31 -40.21 21.60
N PRO A 21 -3.63 -40.29 21.35
CA PRO A 21 -4.30 -39.50 20.29
C PRO A 21 -4.07 -38.01 20.42
N LEU A 22 -4.21 -37.44 21.63
CA LEU A 22 -3.97 -36.03 21.88
C LEU A 22 -2.50 -35.64 21.59
N ARG A 23 -1.53 -36.49 21.99
CA ARG A 23 -0.12 -36.21 21.71
C ARG A 23 0.17 -36.28 20.21
N SER A 24 -0.46 -37.22 19.50
CA SER A 24 -0.38 -37.30 18.04
C SER A 24 -0.96 -36.06 17.36
N ALA A 25 -2.12 -35.58 17.83
CA ALA A 25 -2.74 -34.36 17.36
C ALA A 25 -1.83 -33.13 17.58
N LYS A 26 -1.24 -32.97 18.78
CA LYS A 26 -0.30 -31.88 19.08
C LYS A 26 0.92 -31.89 18.16
N ASN A 27 1.51 -33.06 17.91
CA ASN A 27 2.64 -33.21 17.00
C ASN A 27 2.25 -32.79 15.56
N ILE A 28 1.06 -33.16 15.10
CA ILE A 28 0.52 -32.72 13.79
C ILE A 28 0.28 -31.20 13.79
N GLY A 29 -0.27 -30.64 14.86
CA GLY A 29 -0.46 -29.20 15.03
C GLY A 29 0.85 -28.41 14.88
N ILE A 30 1.93 -28.87 15.52
CA ILE A 30 3.27 -28.27 15.39
C ILE A 30 3.76 -28.35 13.94
N VAL A 31 3.60 -29.48 13.26
CA VAL A 31 3.99 -29.61 11.84
C VAL A 31 3.21 -28.65 10.95
N ILE A 32 1.89 -28.52 11.16
CA ILE A 32 1.05 -27.56 10.40
C ILE A 32 1.53 -26.14 10.66
N LEU A 33 1.76 -25.79 11.91
CA LEU A 33 2.23 -24.46 12.33
C LEU A 33 3.57 -24.11 11.67
N THR A 34 4.54 -25.02 11.71
CA THR A 34 5.84 -24.84 11.06
C THR A 34 5.72 -24.67 9.54
N LEU A 35 4.88 -25.46 8.88
CA LEU A 35 4.64 -25.31 7.44
C LEU A 35 3.97 -23.99 7.09
N ALA A 36 3.02 -23.53 7.90
CA ALA A 36 2.36 -22.24 7.74
C ALA A 36 3.34 -21.07 7.92
N SER A 37 4.19 -21.13 8.95
CA SER A 37 5.27 -20.16 9.22
C SER A 37 6.22 -20.05 8.01
N ARG A 38 6.74 -21.18 7.51
CA ARG A 38 7.63 -21.19 6.33
C ARG A 38 6.94 -20.72 5.06
N ALA A 39 5.67 -21.03 4.88
CA ALA A 39 4.90 -20.51 3.75
C ALA A 39 4.69 -18.99 3.84
N ALA A 40 4.47 -18.45 5.03
CA ALA A 40 4.33 -17.02 5.26
C ALA A 40 5.63 -16.25 5.00
N ILE A 41 6.79 -16.79 5.43
CA ILE A 41 8.11 -16.21 5.13
C ILE A 41 8.34 -16.17 3.60
N ARG A 42 8.04 -17.27 2.89
CA ARG A 42 8.09 -17.26 1.41
C ARG A 42 7.10 -16.26 0.78
N GLY A 43 6.01 -15.96 1.47
CA GLY A 43 5.04 -14.93 1.10
C GLY A 43 5.47 -13.50 1.38
N GLY A 44 6.66 -13.30 1.99
CA GLY A 44 7.27 -12.00 2.28
C GLY A 44 7.13 -11.55 3.74
N LEU A 45 6.61 -12.41 4.63
CA LEU A 45 6.60 -12.11 6.07
C LEU A 45 8.04 -12.16 6.61
N ASP A 46 8.38 -11.19 7.45
CA ASP A 46 9.65 -11.16 8.15
C ASP A 46 9.85 -12.42 9.01
N PRO A 47 11.04 -13.08 8.95
CA PRO A 47 11.30 -14.31 9.68
C PRO A 47 11.15 -14.18 11.20
N GLU A 48 11.60 -13.08 11.81
CA GLU A 48 11.50 -12.85 13.24
C GLU A 48 10.03 -12.77 13.69
N THR A 49 9.23 -12.00 12.95
CA THR A 49 7.78 -11.93 13.15
C THR A 49 7.13 -13.30 13.01
N SER A 50 7.53 -14.07 11.99
CA SER A 50 6.96 -15.40 11.76
C SER A 50 7.26 -16.37 12.87
N PHE A 51 8.49 -16.39 13.37
CA PHE A 51 8.89 -17.26 14.49
C PHE A 51 8.25 -16.85 15.81
N THR A 52 8.11 -15.54 16.07
CA THR A 52 7.39 -15.06 17.27
C THR A 52 5.93 -15.57 17.29
N VAL A 53 5.26 -15.55 16.12
CA VAL A 53 3.90 -16.09 15.98
C VAL A 53 3.90 -17.62 16.16
N GLU A 54 4.88 -18.32 15.57
CA GLU A 54 5.03 -19.78 15.70
C GLU A 54 5.16 -20.18 17.18
N ASP A 55 6.05 -19.52 17.92
CA ASP A 55 6.28 -19.79 19.33
C ASP A 55 5.02 -19.56 20.18
N ALA A 56 4.29 -18.47 19.92
CA ALA A 56 3.07 -18.16 20.64
C ALA A 56 1.99 -19.22 20.44
N TYR A 57 1.79 -19.71 19.21
CA TYR A 57 0.83 -20.77 18.92
C TYR A 57 1.31 -22.14 19.42
N ALA A 58 2.61 -22.43 19.37
CA ALA A 58 3.16 -23.68 19.89
C ALA A 58 2.93 -23.80 21.41
N GLN A 59 3.14 -22.71 22.15
CA GLN A 59 2.85 -22.65 23.60
C GLN A 59 1.36 -22.83 23.91
N GLN A 60 0.47 -22.34 23.04
CA GLN A 60 -0.96 -22.56 23.20
C GLN A 60 -1.34 -24.01 22.90
N LEU A 61 -0.75 -24.63 21.86
CA LEU A 61 -0.96 -26.05 21.51
C LEU A 61 -0.58 -26.96 22.68
N GLU A 62 0.48 -26.66 23.42
CA GLU A 62 0.86 -27.48 24.58
C GLU A 62 -0.21 -27.46 25.70
N LYS A 63 -0.97 -26.38 25.82
CA LYS A 63 -2.03 -26.22 26.84
C LYS A 63 -3.37 -26.86 26.47
N THR A 64 -3.56 -27.30 25.23
CA THR A 64 -4.80 -27.93 24.79
C THR A 64 -5.02 -29.28 25.46
N GLU A 65 -6.26 -29.63 25.76
CA GLU A 65 -6.64 -30.87 26.44
C GLU A 65 -7.40 -31.85 25.54
N THR A 66 -7.83 -31.39 24.36
CA THR A 66 -8.58 -32.21 23.39
C THR A 66 -8.03 -32.08 21.97
N GLU A 67 -8.27 -33.11 21.14
CA GLU A 67 -7.89 -33.09 19.71
C GLU A 67 -8.65 -32.00 18.95
N GLU A 68 -9.89 -31.69 19.33
CA GLU A 68 -10.69 -30.65 18.69
C GLU A 68 -10.11 -29.25 18.95
N GLU A 69 -9.62 -28.97 20.17
CA GLU A 69 -8.93 -27.73 20.48
C GLU A 69 -7.64 -27.59 19.67
N VAL A 70 -6.87 -28.67 19.51
CA VAL A 70 -5.67 -28.67 18.67
C VAL A 70 -6.01 -28.32 17.22
N ASP A 71 -7.01 -28.98 16.63
CA ASP A 71 -7.42 -28.75 15.24
C ASP A 71 -7.92 -27.29 15.04
N LYS A 72 -8.71 -26.79 15.98
CA LYS A 72 -9.17 -25.41 15.97
C LYS A 72 -8.01 -24.41 16.01
N LEU A 73 -7.07 -24.60 16.93
CA LEU A 73 -5.92 -23.70 17.10
C LEU A 73 -4.98 -23.72 15.89
N ALA A 74 -4.74 -24.91 15.31
CA ALA A 74 -3.95 -25.04 14.08
C ALA A 74 -4.57 -24.28 12.90
N ARG A 75 -5.91 -24.36 12.74
CA ARG A 75 -6.62 -23.59 11.71
C ARG A 75 -6.56 -22.08 11.97
N GLU A 76 -6.73 -21.65 13.21
CA GLU A 76 -6.59 -20.25 13.59
C GLU A 76 -5.23 -19.71 13.19
N ALA A 77 -4.15 -20.45 13.46
CA ALA A 77 -2.80 -20.07 13.06
C ALA A 77 -2.64 -19.97 11.53
N GLU A 78 -3.18 -20.95 10.75
CA GLU A 78 -3.18 -20.90 9.28
C GLU A 78 -3.89 -19.64 8.75
N PHE A 79 -5.05 -19.29 9.31
CA PHE A 79 -5.78 -18.08 8.94
C PHE A 79 -5.03 -16.81 9.32
N TYR A 80 -4.40 -16.80 10.49
CA TYR A 80 -3.63 -15.66 10.95
C TYR A 80 -2.44 -15.37 10.04
N TYR A 81 -1.62 -16.39 9.71
CA TYR A 81 -0.52 -16.24 8.75
C TYR A 81 -1.01 -15.79 7.36
N THR A 82 -2.10 -16.36 6.89
CA THR A 82 -2.72 -15.94 5.60
C THR A 82 -3.11 -14.48 5.63
N SER A 83 -3.67 -13.98 6.75
CA SER A 83 -4.05 -12.59 6.92
C SER A 83 -2.85 -11.63 6.93
N LEU A 84 -1.75 -12.02 7.60
CA LEU A 84 -0.52 -11.24 7.63
C LEU A 84 0.08 -11.08 6.23
N VAL A 85 0.22 -12.18 5.49
CA VAL A 85 0.74 -12.13 4.11
C VAL A 85 -0.18 -11.33 3.18
N ALA A 86 -1.51 -11.44 3.34
CA ALA A 86 -2.45 -10.65 2.55
C ALA A 86 -2.30 -9.15 2.81
N LYS A 87 -2.14 -8.73 4.08
CA LYS A 87 -1.89 -7.32 4.45
C LYS A 87 -0.59 -6.78 3.84
N LEU A 88 0.51 -7.56 3.91
CA LEU A 88 1.79 -7.17 3.31
C LEU A 88 1.69 -6.99 1.78
N ARG A 89 1.01 -7.90 1.10
CA ARG A 89 0.79 -7.80 -0.35
C ARG A 89 -0.07 -6.61 -0.73
N GLN A 90 -1.08 -6.29 0.09
CA GLN A 90 -1.91 -5.12 -0.14
C GLN A 90 -1.10 -3.84 0.04
N ALA A 91 -0.36 -3.69 1.14
CA ALA A 91 0.50 -2.53 1.38
C ALA A 91 1.49 -2.31 0.22
N LYS A 92 2.13 -3.38 -0.27
CA LYS A 92 3.04 -3.28 -1.41
C LYS A 92 2.36 -2.83 -2.71
N ARG A 93 1.11 -3.28 -2.97
CA ARG A 93 0.33 -2.83 -4.13
C ARG A 93 -0.07 -1.36 -4.01
N ASP A 94 -0.40 -0.94 -2.81
CA ASP A 94 -0.82 0.42 -2.53
C ASP A 94 0.35 1.40 -2.73
N ASP A 95 1.54 1.04 -2.26
CA ASP A 95 2.78 1.80 -2.51
C ASP A 95 3.12 1.87 -4.01
N ASP A 96 3.01 0.75 -4.74
CA ASP A 96 3.27 0.70 -6.19
C ASP A 96 2.28 1.59 -6.97
N LEU A 97 0.99 1.52 -6.69
CA LEU A 97 -0.02 2.36 -7.35
C LEU A 97 0.24 3.85 -7.09
N THR A 98 0.54 4.20 -5.85
CA THR A 98 0.83 5.59 -5.47
C THR A 98 2.09 6.11 -6.17
N ALA A 99 3.17 5.30 -6.21
CA ALA A 99 4.40 5.66 -6.90
C ALA A 99 4.18 5.84 -8.41
N ARG A 100 3.45 4.94 -9.04
CA ARG A 100 3.08 5.05 -10.46
C ARG A 100 2.25 6.30 -10.74
N CYS A 101 1.29 6.63 -9.87
CA CYS A 101 0.48 7.83 -10.00
C CYS A 101 1.32 9.11 -9.91
N LYS A 102 2.26 9.19 -8.97
CA LYS A 102 3.20 10.30 -8.85
C LYS A 102 4.07 10.46 -10.10
N ASN A 103 4.62 9.36 -10.61
CA ASN A 103 5.43 9.36 -11.82
C ASN A 103 4.62 9.83 -13.04
N TYR A 104 3.39 9.34 -13.19
CA TYR A 104 2.49 9.79 -14.25
C TYR A 104 2.27 11.31 -14.20
N ILE A 105 1.96 11.85 -13.02
CA ILE A 105 1.76 13.29 -12.85
C ILE A 105 3.01 14.09 -13.24
N GLN A 106 4.19 13.64 -12.88
CA GLN A 106 5.45 14.30 -13.26
C GLN A 106 5.68 14.28 -14.77
N GLN A 107 5.41 13.17 -15.43
CA GLN A 107 5.59 13.03 -16.88
C GLN A 107 4.58 13.87 -17.69
N HIS A 108 3.37 14.07 -17.16
CA HIS A 108 2.28 14.80 -17.81
C HIS A 108 1.99 16.17 -17.17
N ILE A 109 2.95 16.74 -16.44
CA ILE A 109 2.74 17.97 -15.65
C ILE A 109 2.32 19.17 -16.50
N GLN A 110 2.70 19.16 -17.77
CA GLN A 110 2.39 20.18 -18.76
C GLN A 110 0.97 20.06 -19.33
N GLU A 111 0.29 18.96 -19.06
CA GLU A 111 -1.03 18.67 -19.61
C GLU A 111 -2.15 19.08 -18.64
N PRO A 112 -3.41 19.21 -19.15
CA PRO A 112 -4.57 19.37 -18.30
C PRO A 112 -4.86 18.06 -17.55
N LEU A 113 -4.19 17.84 -16.41
CA LEU A 113 -4.35 16.65 -15.59
C LEU A 113 -5.73 16.60 -14.93
N ARG A 114 -6.65 15.88 -15.55
CA ARG A 114 -7.98 15.58 -14.99
C ARG A 114 -7.94 14.24 -14.27
N LEU A 115 -8.58 14.15 -13.10
CA LEU A 115 -8.64 12.89 -12.34
C LEU A 115 -9.25 11.73 -13.16
N SER A 116 -10.23 12.03 -14.00
CA SER A 116 -10.86 11.05 -14.90
C SER A 116 -9.87 10.48 -15.93
N THR A 117 -9.00 11.33 -16.49
CA THR A 117 -7.97 10.88 -17.42
C THR A 117 -6.98 9.95 -16.74
N ILE A 118 -6.45 10.37 -15.59
CA ILE A 118 -5.51 9.56 -14.81
C ILE A 118 -6.15 8.22 -14.41
N ALA A 119 -7.39 8.24 -13.91
CA ALA A 119 -8.09 7.03 -13.49
C ALA A 119 -8.30 6.06 -14.67
N ASN A 120 -8.68 6.56 -15.85
CA ASN A 120 -8.86 5.75 -17.06
C ASN A 120 -7.54 5.08 -17.49
N ASP A 121 -6.42 5.80 -17.48
CA ASP A 121 -5.11 5.26 -17.87
C ASP A 121 -4.62 4.15 -16.92
N PHE A 122 -5.10 4.19 -15.66
CA PHE A 122 -4.84 3.15 -14.67
C PHE A 122 -5.90 2.05 -14.63
N ASN A 123 -6.94 2.11 -15.48
CA ASN A 123 -8.10 1.22 -15.46
C ASN A 123 -8.80 1.18 -14.09
N LEU A 124 -8.95 2.34 -13.46
CA LEU A 124 -9.56 2.53 -12.15
C LEU A 124 -10.73 3.52 -12.21
N SER A 125 -11.64 3.45 -11.22
CA SER A 125 -12.59 4.53 -11.03
C SER A 125 -11.93 5.76 -10.42
N THR A 126 -12.44 6.95 -10.75
CA THR A 126 -11.97 8.23 -10.20
C THR A 126 -12.05 8.25 -8.68
N ASP A 127 -13.13 7.70 -8.13
CA ASP A 127 -13.37 7.67 -6.69
C ASP A 127 -12.37 6.76 -5.97
N TYR A 128 -12.11 5.58 -6.53
CA TYR A 128 -11.11 4.67 -5.98
C TYR A 128 -9.70 5.29 -6.00
N LEU A 129 -9.27 5.82 -7.14
CA LEU A 129 -7.94 6.45 -7.26
C LEU A 129 -7.79 7.62 -6.28
N SER A 130 -8.80 8.49 -6.16
CA SER A 130 -8.77 9.64 -5.26
C SER A 130 -8.74 9.24 -3.80
N ALA A 131 -9.58 8.29 -3.39
CA ALA A 131 -9.62 7.78 -2.02
C ALA A 131 -8.30 7.08 -1.64
N HIS A 132 -7.83 6.19 -2.51
CA HIS A 132 -6.58 5.46 -2.33
C HIS A 132 -5.37 6.41 -2.19
N PHE A 133 -5.22 7.34 -3.14
CA PHE A 133 -4.10 8.30 -3.10
C PHE A 133 -4.13 9.14 -1.81
N SER A 134 -5.31 9.64 -1.42
CA SER A 134 -5.46 10.43 -0.20
C SER A 134 -5.18 9.62 1.06
N GLN A 135 -5.57 8.35 1.10
CA GLN A 135 -5.32 7.45 2.22
C GLN A 135 -3.82 7.20 2.43
N ILE A 136 -3.06 6.99 1.35
CA ILE A 136 -1.63 6.67 1.44
C ILE A 136 -0.78 7.93 1.63
N THR A 137 -1.12 9.04 0.95
CA THR A 137 -0.29 10.26 0.97
C THR A 137 -0.71 11.30 2.02
N GLY A 138 -1.91 11.16 2.58
CA GLY A 138 -2.49 12.14 3.49
C GLY A 138 -3.04 13.40 2.81
N ILE A 139 -2.92 13.54 1.49
CA ILE A 139 -3.39 14.72 0.73
C ILE A 139 -4.26 14.31 -0.46
N PRO A 140 -5.29 15.11 -0.82
CA PRO A 140 -6.10 14.86 -2.00
C PRO A 140 -5.27 14.89 -3.29
N LEU A 141 -5.56 13.99 -4.25
CA LEU A 141 -4.83 13.91 -5.51
C LEU A 141 -4.83 15.21 -6.31
N LYS A 142 -5.95 15.96 -6.31
CA LYS A 142 -6.02 17.30 -6.92
C LYS A 142 -5.03 18.28 -6.29
N GLU A 143 -4.92 18.24 -4.98
CA GLU A 143 -4.02 19.09 -4.22
C GLU A 143 -2.56 18.75 -4.55
N TYR A 144 -2.23 17.48 -4.61
CA TYR A 144 -0.91 17.00 -5.01
C TYR A 144 -0.52 17.49 -6.42
N ILE A 145 -1.43 17.38 -7.40
CA ILE A 145 -1.19 17.89 -8.76
C ILE A 145 -0.90 19.39 -8.75
N LEU A 146 -1.66 20.18 -8.00
CA LEU A 146 -1.43 21.61 -7.88
C LEU A 146 -0.08 21.93 -7.24
N GLN A 147 0.27 21.24 -6.16
CA GLN A 147 1.57 21.39 -5.49
C GLN A 147 2.73 21.12 -6.45
N GLU A 148 2.66 20.03 -7.23
CA GLU A 148 3.70 19.68 -8.21
C GLU A 148 3.80 20.73 -9.34
N LYS A 149 2.68 21.23 -9.84
CA LYS A 149 2.67 22.34 -10.82
C LYS A 149 3.28 23.63 -10.26
N ILE A 150 2.98 23.97 -9.02
CA ILE A 150 3.56 25.14 -8.36
C ILE A 150 5.05 24.97 -8.09
N ARG A 151 5.48 23.78 -7.69
CA ARG A 151 6.90 23.46 -7.50
C ARG A 151 7.67 23.67 -8.81
N GLN A 152 7.17 23.13 -9.92
CA GLN A 152 7.78 23.31 -11.24
C GLN A 152 7.77 24.78 -11.68
N ALA A 153 6.67 25.51 -11.41
CA ALA A 153 6.60 26.94 -11.69
C ALA A 153 7.64 27.73 -10.90
N ALA A 154 7.86 27.38 -9.65
CA ALA A 154 8.86 28.04 -8.80
C ALA A 154 10.28 27.83 -9.35
N ASP A 155 10.60 26.60 -9.81
CA ASP A 155 11.87 26.29 -10.45
C ASP A 155 12.04 27.09 -11.77
N MET A 156 11.02 27.15 -12.61
CA MET A 156 11.06 27.95 -13.85
C MET A 156 11.24 29.43 -13.57
N LEU A 157 10.55 29.97 -12.56
CA LEU A 157 10.70 31.39 -12.17
C LEU A 157 12.10 31.70 -11.62
N ARG A 158 12.76 30.73 -11.03
CA ARG A 158 14.09 30.87 -10.44
C ARG A 158 15.22 30.74 -11.45
N TYR A 159 15.11 29.78 -12.35
CA TYR A 159 16.20 29.36 -13.23
C TYR A 159 16.02 29.77 -14.70
N THR A 160 14.90 30.39 -15.08
CA THR A 160 14.66 30.81 -16.46
C THR A 160 14.13 32.24 -16.55
N ASP A 161 14.25 32.85 -17.74
CA ASP A 161 13.68 34.16 -18.06
C ASP A 161 12.27 34.07 -18.67
N GLU A 162 11.68 32.87 -18.71
CA GLU A 162 10.39 32.66 -19.37
C GLU A 162 9.31 33.60 -18.80
N PRO A 163 8.53 34.27 -19.66
CA PRO A 163 7.43 35.12 -19.22
C PRO A 163 6.42 34.37 -18.34
N ILE A 164 5.84 35.06 -17.35
CA ILE A 164 4.91 34.44 -16.38
C ILE A 164 3.68 33.83 -17.08
N ASN A 165 3.18 34.46 -18.16
CA ASN A 165 2.09 33.92 -18.95
C ASN A 165 2.48 32.63 -19.69
N ILE A 166 3.72 32.51 -20.14
CA ILE A 166 4.24 31.31 -20.78
C ILE A 166 4.34 30.18 -19.75
N ILE A 167 4.90 30.44 -18.57
CA ILE A 167 4.93 29.46 -17.46
C ILE A 167 3.52 28.99 -17.10
N SER A 168 2.56 29.90 -16.99
CA SER A 168 1.17 29.57 -16.72
C SER A 168 0.56 28.65 -17.79
N SER A 169 0.77 28.97 -19.06
CA SER A 169 0.28 28.16 -20.18
C SER A 169 0.98 26.82 -20.26
N TYR A 170 2.29 26.78 -20.08
CA TYR A 170 3.11 25.57 -20.09
C TYR A 170 2.64 24.55 -19.04
N LEU A 171 2.24 25.03 -17.87
CA LEU A 171 1.70 24.18 -16.81
C LEU A 171 0.18 24.00 -16.88
N SER A 172 -0.44 24.33 -18.02
CA SER A 172 -1.87 24.15 -18.28
C SER A 172 -2.80 24.77 -17.22
N PHE A 173 -2.46 25.95 -16.73
CA PHE A 173 -3.42 26.75 -15.95
C PHE A 173 -4.41 27.43 -16.89
N SER A 174 -5.68 27.52 -16.47
CA SER A 174 -6.76 28.10 -17.26
C SER A 174 -6.57 29.59 -17.59
N SER A 175 -5.80 30.31 -16.76
CA SER A 175 -5.41 31.70 -16.98
C SER A 175 -4.22 32.09 -16.13
N GLN A 176 -3.52 33.15 -16.54
CA GLN A 176 -2.42 33.73 -15.73
C GLN A 176 -2.91 34.24 -14.37
N SER A 177 -4.14 34.77 -14.29
CA SER A 177 -4.73 35.20 -13.01
C SER A 177 -4.98 34.05 -12.06
N HIS A 178 -5.53 32.93 -12.57
CA HIS A 178 -5.71 31.71 -11.79
C HIS A 178 -4.36 31.15 -11.32
N PHE A 179 -3.38 31.08 -12.20
CA PHE A 179 -2.01 30.70 -11.83
C PHE A 179 -1.46 31.58 -10.73
N GLY A 180 -1.55 32.90 -10.88
CA GLY A 180 -1.04 33.87 -9.90
C GLY A 180 -1.65 33.67 -8.51
N SER A 181 -2.97 33.48 -8.44
CA SER A 181 -3.69 33.25 -7.18
C SER A 181 -3.28 31.92 -6.52
N VAL A 182 -3.21 30.85 -7.30
CA VAL A 182 -2.78 29.53 -6.81
C VAL A 182 -1.31 29.59 -6.37
N PHE A 183 -0.43 30.15 -7.16
CA PHE A 183 0.98 30.29 -6.83
C PHE A 183 1.18 31.06 -5.52
N GLN A 184 0.48 32.17 -5.34
CA GLN A 184 0.55 32.95 -4.11
C GLN A 184 0.01 32.19 -2.89
N LYS A 185 -1.05 31.42 -3.07
CA LYS A 185 -1.60 30.55 -2.00
C LYS A 185 -0.55 29.59 -1.45
N TYR A 186 0.25 28.97 -2.33
CA TYR A 186 1.23 27.96 -1.92
C TYR A 186 2.59 28.50 -1.51
N THR A 187 3.01 29.64 -2.09
CA THR A 187 4.36 30.19 -1.87
C THR A 187 4.38 31.45 -0.98
N GLY A 188 3.21 32.02 -0.70
CA GLY A 188 3.07 33.32 0.01
C GLY A 188 3.41 34.50 -0.85
N LEU A 189 3.92 34.36 -2.08
CA LEU A 189 4.37 35.44 -2.95
C LEU A 189 3.70 35.36 -4.33
N THR A 190 3.44 36.50 -4.97
CA THR A 190 3.06 36.49 -6.38
C THR A 190 4.22 35.99 -7.23
N PRO A 191 3.98 35.40 -8.41
CA PRO A 191 5.03 34.92 -9.30
C PRO A 191 6.12 35.96 -9.60
N LYS A 192 5.72 37.22 -9.83
CA LYS A 192 6.65 38.32 -10.06
C LYS A 192 7.53 38.61 -8.84
N LYS A 193 6.92 38.69 -7.64
CA LYS A 193 7.67 38.90 -6.38
C LYS A 193 8.60 37.72 -6.09
N TYR A 194 8.14 36.49 -6.37
CA TYR A 194 8.95 35.29 -6.19
C TYR A 194 10.19 35.33 -7.09
N ARG A 195 10.02 35.58 -8.39
CA ARG A 195 11.13 35.75 -9.33
C ARG A 195 12.13 36.81 -8.85
N ASN A 196 11.67 38.00 -8.53
CA ASN A 196 12.56 39.10 -8.08
C ASN A 196 13.36 38.74 -6.82
N LYS A 197 12.83 37.87 -5.98
CA LYS A 197 13.48 37.49 -4.72
C LYS A 197 14.45 36.29 -4.87
N TYR A 198 14.14 35.36 -5.75
CA TYR A 198 14.84 34.09 -5.78
C TYR A 198 15.50 33.75 -7.14
N LYS A 199 15.45 34.66 -8.11
CA LYS A 199 16.12 34.44 -9.41
C LYS A 199 17.63 34.37 -9.18
N GLU A 200 18.24 33.32 -9.70
CA GLU A 200 19.70 33.09 -9.76
C GLU A 200 20.27 33.59 -11.07
#